data_8c759126e9725696beb8ccc0e13cda34
#
_entry.id   8c759126e9725696beb8ccc0e13cda34
#
_cell.length_a   1.000
_cell.length_b   1.000
_cell.length_c   1.000
_cell.angle_alpha   90.00
_cell.angle_beta   90.00
_cell.angle_gamma   90.00
#
_symmetry.space_group_name_H-M   'P 1'
#
loop_
_entity.id
_entity.type
_entity.pdbx_description
1 polymer ?
#
loop_
_entity_poly.entity_id
_entity_poly.type
_entity_poly.pdbx_seq_one_letter_code
_entity_poly.pdbx_strand_id
1 'polypeptide(L)'
;MASRREFLSGSAVAGLGLGLGGLSTIGCTGFEETGGGEGQGSPLNSQPEIPQAERLLRILILGGTAFLGPAQVEYASARGHTVTLFNRGRTNPELFPDVEKLVGDRAEPDYTALQGREWDAVIDNSANVASWVMDSTALLRDSVGRYLFVSSISAHTDNSIIGQDENGPVFSEEEYDQAIASGAGMGATFGPNKAQAERETFQAFQDRGIVVRPGLIVGPRDNSGRFTYWPVRVDRGGEVLAPGDGTDLAQIVDVRDLSQFMVHLIEEEASGTFNATGPESPLTMAGMLHGIRAITSTPVSFTWVNAEFLREHEVGAWMEMPVWVYPDPETQGFSAFDCTKAIEAGLTFRPLAQTARDTLDWWKSLPEEDRSLRTGIDPEKEANILRAWHARSLSE
;
A
#
# COMPACT_ATOMS: atom_id res chain seq x y z
N MET A 1 26.89 7.04 -8.13
CA MET A 1 25.54 7.26 -8.66
C MET A 1 24.80 5.94 -8.58
N ALA A 2 23.92 5.78 -7.60
CA ALA A 2 23.07 4.60 -7.53
C ALA A 2 22.09 4.65 -8.70
N SER A 3 22.08 3.65 -9.56
CA SER A 3 21.19 3.60 -10.70
C SER A 3 19.77 3.26 -10.25
N ARG A 4 18.74 3.60 -11.05
CA ARG A 4 17.34 3.21 -10.86
C ARG A 4 17.19 1.70 -10.58
N ARG A 5 18.11 0.87 -11.06
CA ARG A 5 18.18 -0.57 -10.79
C ARG A 5 18.37 -0.91 -9.32
N GLU A 6 19.18 -0.14 -8.61
CA GLU A 6 19.47 -0.37 -7.18
C GLU A 6 18.30 0.11 -6.30
N PHE A 7 17.61 1.17 -6.71
CA PHE A 7 16.48 1.73 -5.98
C PHE A 7 15.27 0.77 -5.91
N LEU A 8 15.00 0.03 -6.99
CA LEU A 8 13.84 -0.87 -7.08
C LEU A 8 14.16 -2.34 -6.71
N SER A 9 15.44 -2.73 -6.68
CA SER A 9 15.84 -4.12 -6.41
C SER A 9 15.57 -4.62 -4.98
N GLY A 10 15.31 -3.71 -4.04
CA GLY A 10 15.00 -4.05 -2.64
C GLY A 10 13.57 -4.51 -2.35
N SER A 11 12.68 -4.52 -3.34
CA SER A 11 11.23 -4.67 -3.07
C SER A 11 10.67 -6.09 -3.24
N ALA A 12 11.48 -7.09 -3.50
CA ALA A 12 10.98 -8.43 -3.81
C ALA A 12 11.75 -9.56 -3.11
N VAL A 13 11.31 -9.93 -1.92
CA VAL A 13 11.53 -11.29 -1.39
C VAL A 13 10.23 -11.78 -0.79
N ALA A 14 9.59 -12.74 -1.44
CA ALA A 14 8.51 -13.53 -0.90
C ALA A 14 9.09 -14.51 0.14
N GLY A 15 8.62 -14.43 1.38
CA GLY A 15 9.02 -15.34 2.44
C GLY A 15 8.22 -16.61 2.43
N LEU A 16 8.90 -17.74 2.40
CA LEU A 16 8.43 -19.04 2.87
C LEU A 16 8.78 -19.15 4.36
N GLY A 17 7.80 -19.46 5.20
CA GLY A 17 8.02 -19.77 6.60
C GLY A 17 6.88 -20.63 7.14
N LEU A 18 7.14 -21.91 7.29
CA LEU A 18 6.33 -22.92 7.96
C LEU A 18 6.49 -22.77 9.49
N GLY A 19 5.40 -22.96 10.24
CA GLY A 19 5.48 -23.12 11.70
C GLY A 19 4.13 -23.48 12.31
N LEU A 20 4.01 -24.73 12.69
CA LEU A 20 2.87 -25.35 13.39
C LEU A 20 2.93 -25.05 14.91
N GLY A 21 1.74 -24.92 15.53
CA GLY A 21 1.58 -25.52 16.87
C GLY A 21 1.00 -24.66 17.98
N GLY A 22 -0.10 -25.10 18.56
CA GLY A 22 -0.34 -25.02 20.00
C GLY A 22 -1.57 -24.26 20.49
N LEU A 23 -2.71 -24.93 20.57
CA LEU A 23 -3.84 -24.53 21.43
C LEU A 23 -3.44 -24.61 22.92
N SER A 24 -3.82 -23.61 23.70
CA SER A 24 -4.05 -23.78 25.12
C SER A 24 -5.16 -22.84 25.63
N THR A 25 -6.21 -23.48 26.06
CA THR A 25 -7.36 -22.88 26.76
C THR A 25 -7.00 -22.59 28.21
N ILE A 26 -7.27 -21.39 28.73
CA ILE A 26 -7.39 -21.15 30.15
C ILE A 26 -8.64 -20.32 30.48
N GLY A 27 -9.37 -20.79 31.45
CA GLY A 27 -10.72 -20.51 31.82
C GLY A 27 -10.98 -19.18 32.52
N CYS A 28 -12.24 -18.83 32.46
CA CYS A 28 -12.90 -17.75 33.17
C CYS A 28 -12.99 -18.04 34.68
N THR A 29 -12.68 -17.05 35.52
CA THR A 29 -13.26 -16.95 36.86
C THR A 29 -13.89 -15.57 37.01
N GLY A 30 -15.17 -15.57 37.39
CA GLY A 30 -16.00 -14.39 37.54
C GLY A 30 -15.66 -13.53 38.77
N PHE A 31 -16.05 -12.27 38.68
CA PHE A 31 -16.24 -11.39 39.84
C PHE A 31 -17.63 -10.76 39.79
N GLU A 32 -18.31 -10.78 40.92
CA GLU A 32 -19.69 -10.33 41.11
C GLU A 32 -19.82 -8.79 41.13
N GLU A 33 -20.97 -8.35 40.62
CA GLU A 33 -21.45 -6.98 40.65
C GLU A 33 -21.80 -6.48 42.05
N THR A 34 -21.45 -5.21 42.34
CA THR A 34 -22.26 -4.38 43.24
C THR A 34 -22.55 -3.05 42.60
N GLY A 35 -23.82 -2.71 42.57
CA GLY A 35 -24.50 -1.73 41.76
C GLY A 35 -24.28 -0.26 42.09
N GLY A 36 -24.79 0.55 41.17
CA GLY A 36 -25.33 1.88 41.39
C GLY A 36 -24.70 3.00 40.56
N GLY A 37 -25.46 3.48 39.60
CA GLY A 37 -25.19 4.77 38.95
C GLY A 37 -25.46 4.78 37.44
N GLU A 38 -26.73 5.00 37.04
CA GLU A 38 -27.09 5.29 35.65
C GLU A 38 -26.48 6.64 35.20
N GLY A 39 -25.32 6.58 34.58
CA GLY A 39 -24.81 7.63 33.73
C GLY A 39 -24.96 7.18 32.27
N GLN A 40 -25.91 7.75 31.53
CA GLN A 40 -25.98 7.60 30.08
C GLN A 40 -24.71 8.20 29.44
N GLY A 41 -23.64 7.43 29.40
CA GLY A 41 -22.49 7.69 28.56
C GLY A 41 -22.84 7.29 27.13
N SER A 42 -23.07 8.25 26.25
CA SER A 42 -23.08 8.00 24.82
C SER A 42 -21.82 7.24 24.43
N PRO A 43 -21.91 6.16 23.67
CA PRO A 43 -20.72 5.46 23.17
C PRO A 43 -20.03 6.36 22.14
N LEU A 44 -18.92 6.99 22.56
CA LEU A 44 -18.02 7.78 21.71
C LEU A 44 -17.24 6.92 20.69
N ASN A 45 -17.71 5.73 20.35
CA ASN A 45 -16.98 4.81 19.48
C ASN A 45 -17.86 4.07 18.46
N SER A 46 -18.94 4.70 17.97
CA SER A 46 -19.60 4.19 16.76
C SER A 46 -18.79 4.68 15.55
N GLN A 47 -18.05 3.80 14.91
CA GLN A 47 -17.60 4.05 13.54
C GLN A 47 -18.86 4.37 12.71
N PRO A 48 -18.80 5.40 11.82
CA PRO A 48 -19.95 5.69 10.97
C PRO A 48 -20.32 4.42 10.19
N GLU A 49 -21.61 4.08 10.20
CA GLU A 49 -22.12 2.97 9.41
C GLU A 49 -21.81 3.23 7.93
N ILE A 50 -21.21 2.24 7.26
CA ILE A 50 -21.00 2.29 5.83
C ILE A 50 -22.36 2.13 5.16
N PRO A 51 -22.85 3.13 4.39
CA PRO A 51 -24.15 3.03 3.76
C PRO A 51 -24.16 1.92 2.71
N GLN A 52 -25.29 1.25 2.55
CA GLN A 52 -25.46 0.25 1.49
C GLN A 52 -25.36 0.91 0.11
N ALA A 53 -24.83 0.18 -0.86
CA ALA A 53 -24.78 0.61 -2.25
C ALA A 53 -26.20 0.69 -2.84
N GLU A 54 -26.45 1.63 -3.75
CA GLU A 54 -27.73 1.75 -4.46
C GLU A 54 -27.98 0.53 -5.36
N ARG A 55 -26.93 -0.01 -5.97
CA ARG A 55 -26.95 -1.23 -6.78
C ARG A 55 -25.99 -2.26 -6.21
N LEU A 56 -26.51 -3.45 -5.90
CA LEU A 56 -25.69 -4.56 -5.42
C LEU A 56 -25.02 -5.25 -6.60
N LEU A 57 -23.70 -5.44 -6.49
CA LEU A 57 -22.85 -6.01 -7.51
C LEU A 57 -22.26 -7.33 -7.08
N ARG A 58 -21.98 -8.19 -8.06
CA ARG A 58 -21.13 -9.38 -7.90
C ARG A 58 -19.71 -8.96 -8.29
N ILE A 59 -18.80 -8.95 -7.34
CA ILE A 59 -17.41 -8.47 -7.51
C ILE A 59 -16.45 -9.64 -7.37
N LEU A 60 -15.68 -9.93 -8.41
CA LEU A 60 -14.55 -10.84 -8.35
C LEU A 60 -13.29 -10.09 -7.95
N ILE A 61 -12.57 -10.57 -6.93
CA ILE A 61 -11.27 -10.02 -6.54
C ILE A 61 -10.19 -11.07 -6.84
N LEU A 62 -9.30 -10.76 -7.79
CA LEU A 62 -8.12 -11.56 -8.06
C LEU A 62 -7.06 -11.26 -7.00
N GLY A 63 -6.88 -12.18 -6.05
CA GLY A 63 -6.14 -11.99 -4.81
C GLY A 63 -7.05 -12.02 -3.59
N GLY A 64 -7.11 -10.93 -2.81
CA GLY A 64 -8.11 -10.71 -1.77
C GLY A 64 -7.70 -11.08 -0.34
N THR A 65 -6.61 -11.80 -0.11
CA THR A 65 -6.21 -12.24 1.25
C THR A 65 -4.83 -11.75 1.71
N ALA A 66 -4.16 -10.94 0.90
CA ALA A 66 -2.92 -10.26 1.27
C ALA A 66 -3.19 -8.82 1.78
N PHE A 67 -2.29 -7.89 1.61
CA PHE A 67 -2.35 -6.54 2.18
C PHE A 67 -3.57 -5.72 1.73
N LEU A 68 -3.73 -5.51 0.40
CA LEU A 68 -4.78 -4.65 -0.17
C LEU A 68 -6.15 -5.32 -0.15
N GLY A 69 -6.18 -6.60 -0.46
CA GLY A 69 -7.43 -7.35 -0.63
C GLY A 69 -8.37 -7.36 0.57
N PRO A 70 -7.89 -7.55 1.81
CA PRO A 70 -8.79 -7.56 2.97
C PRO A 70 -9.61 -6.27 3.12
N ALA A 71 -9.02 -5.10 2.91
CA ALA A 71 -9.76 -3.84 2.98
C ALA A 71 -10.81 -3.71 1.86
N GLN A 72 -10.55 -4.25 0.68
CA GLN A 72 -11.51 -4.30 -0.42
C GLN A 72 -12.68 -5.23 -0.10
N VAL A 73 -12.40 -6.43 0.41
CA VAL A 73 -13.43 -7.41 0.81
C VAL A 73 -14.30 -6.85 1.91
N GLU A 74 -13.68 -6.28 2.96
CA GLU A 74 -14.38 -5.69 4.11
C GLU A 74 -15.31 -4.57 3.64
N TYR A 75 -14.81 -3.63 2.83
CA TYR A 75 -15.60 -2.51 2.36
C TYR A 75 -16.70 -2.93 1.37
N ALA A 76 -16.39 -3.71 0.35
CA ALA A 76 -17.38 -4.17 -0.62
C ALA A 76 -18.51 -4.97 0.04
N SER A 77 -18.18 -5.86 0.99
CA SER A 77 -19.18 -6.62 1.75
C SER A 77 -20.03 -5.71 2.65
N ALA A 78 -19.44 -4.71 3.31
CA ALA A 78 -20.16 -3.75 4.12
C ALA A 78 -21.10 -2.87 3.28
N ARG A 79 -20.75 -2.60 2.01
CA ARG A 79 -21.62 -1.93 1.02
C ARG A 79 -22.76 -2.84 0.52
N GLY A 80 -22.75 -4.14 0.87
CA GLY A 80 -23.77 -5.13 0.48
C GLY A 80 -23.46 -5.90 -0.80
N HIS A 81 -22.29 -5.71 -1.41
CA HIS A 81 -21.90 -6.46 -2.62
C HIS A 81 -21.62 -7.93 -2.32
N THR A 82 -21.85 -8.78 -3.30
CA THR A 82 -21.44 -10.18 -3.24
C THR A 82 -19.99 -10.30 -3.75
N VAL A 83 -19.07 -10.70 -2.88
CA VAL A 83 -17.65 -10.83 -3.19
C VAL A 83 -17.30 -12.29 -3.46
N THR A 84 -16.57 -12.55 -4.53
CA THR A 84 -15.89 -13.83 -4.82
C THR A 84 -14.39 -13.57 -4.88
N LEU A 85 -13.59 -14.41 -4.23
CA LEU A 85 -12.14 -14.35 -4.29
C LEU A 85 -11.59 -15.41 -5.24
N PHE A 86 -10.54 -15.06 -5.99
CA PHE A 86 -9.74 -16.02 -6.74
C PHE A 86 -8.28 -15.89 -6.35
N ASN A 87 -7.72 -16.95 -5.76
CA ASN A 87 -6.33 -16.99 -5.33
C ASN A 87 -5.83 -18.42 -5.14
N ARG A 88 -4.57 -18.57 -4.74
CA ARG A 88 -3.92 -19.89 -4.55
C ARG A 88 -4.31 -20.63 -3.26
N GLY A 89 -5.12 -20.02 -2.40
CA GLY A 89 -5.50 -20.59 -1.10
C GLY A 89 -4.36 -20.74 -0.09
N ARG A 90 -3.24 -19.99 -0.25
CA ARG A 90 -2.03 -20.16 0.58
C ARG A 90 -1.83 -19.03 1.61
N THR A 91 -2.21 -17.82 1.27
CA THR A 91 -2.02 -16.63 2.12
C THR A 91 -3.30 -16.36 2.88
N ASN A 92 -3.25 -16.41 4.22
CA ASN A 92 -4.37 -16.14 5.13
C ASN A 92 -5.68 -16.81 4.65
N PRO A 93 -5.70 -18.14 4.46
CA PRO A 93 -6.85 -18.86 3.89
C PRO A 93 -8.07 -18.82 4.81
N GLU A 94 -7.86 -18.56 6.11
CA GLU A 94 -8.89 -18.45 7.14
C GLU A 94 -9.69 -17.16 7.08
N LEU A 95 -9.16 -16.10 6.43
CA LEU A 95 -9.86 -14.83 6.30
C LEU A 95 -11.17 -15.01 5.51
N PHE A 96 -12.22 -14.33 5.95
CA PHE A 96 -13.52 -14.30 5.26
C PHE A 96 -14.11 -15.69 5.02
N PRO A 97 -14.47 -16.45 6.07
CA PRO A 97 -14.98 -17.81 5.94
C PRO A 97 -16.29 -17.89 5.14
N ASP A 98 -17.08 -16.81 5.15
CA ASP A 98 -18.38 -16.73 4.47
C ASP A 98 -18.30 -16.21 3.02
N VAL A 99 -17.09 -15.82 2.56
CA VAL A 99 -16.85 -15.35 1.18
C VAL A 99 -16.42 -16.52 0.31
N GLU A 100 -17.06 -16.67 -0.87
CA GLU A 100 -16.70 -17.68 -1.83
C GLU A 100 -15.23 -17.54 -2.26
N LYS A 101 -14.47 -18.64 -2.20
CA LYS A 101 -13.07 -18.68 -2.60
C LYS A 101 -12.87 -19.70 -3.72
N LEU A 102 -12.51 -19.20 -4.88
CA LEU A 102 -12.12 -20.01 -6.03
C LEU A 102 -10.60 -20.17 -6.02
N VAL A 103 -10.12 -21.39 -6.17
CA VAL A 103 -8.69 -21.70 -6.13
C VAL A 103 -8.14 -21.85 -7.54
N GLY A 104 -7.00 -21.19 -7.80
CA GLY A 104 -6.24 -21.32 -9.03
C GLY A 104 -4.92 -20.55 -8.90
N ASP A 105 -3.97 -20.81 -9.79
CA ASP A 105 -2.65 -20.17 -9.78
C ASP A 105 -2.37 -19.48 -11.12
N ARG A 106 -2.20 -18.18 -11.11
CA ARG A 106 -1.91 -17.38 -12.33
C ARG A 106 -0.51 -17.67 -12.89
N ALA A 107 0.41 -18.17 -12.05
CA ALA A 107 1.74 -18.56 -12.49
C ALA A 107 1.74 -19.91 -13.25
N GLU A 108 0.75 -20.76 -12.98
CA GLU A 108 0.54 -22.05 -13.63
C GLU A 108 -0.63 -22.00 -14.64
N PRO A 109 -0.99 -20.87 -15.22
CA PRO A 109 -2.24 -20.38 -15.82
C PRO A 109 -3.48 -21.27 -15.57
N ASP A 110 -3.79 -21.54 -14.31
CA ASP A 110 -4.99 -22.28 -13.92
C ASP A 110 -6.12 -21.32 -13.53
N TYR A 111 -7.01 -21.07 -14.50
CA TYR A 111 -8.21 -20.25 -14.36
C TYR A 111 -9.50 -21.10 -14.46
N THR A 112 -9.41 -22.39 -14.34
CA THR A 112 -10.54 -23.33 -14.54
C THR A 112 -11.74 -22.97 -13.67
N ALA A 113 -11.50 -22.54 -12.42
CA ALA A 113 -12.54 -22.16 -11.47
C ALA A 113 -13.33 -20.91 -11.88
N LEU A 114 -12.83 -20.09 -12.82
CA LEU A 114 -13.51 -18.88 -13.32
C LEU A 114 -14.37 -19.16 -14.55
N GLN A 115 -14.19 -20.29 -15.22
CA GLN A 115 -14.87 -20.59 -16.48
C GLN A 115 -16.39 -20.73 -16.31
N GLY A 116 -17.15 -20.14 -17.24
CA GLY A 116 -18.62 -20.20 -17.26
C GLY A 116 -19.32 -19.40 -16.17
N ARG A 117 -18.60 -18.53 -15.49
CA ARG A 117 -19.12 -17.62 -14.45
C ARG A 117 -19.17 -16.18 -14.97
N GLU A 118 -19.99 -15.37 -14.32
CA GLU A 118 -20.19 -13.98 -14.66
C GLU A 118 -20.11 -13.10 -13.40
N TRP A 119 -19.52 -11.92 -13.53
CA TRP A 119 -19.47 -10.90 -12.51
C TRP A 119 -19.79 -9.51 -13.09
N ASP A 120 -20.28 -8.63 -12.26
CA ASP A 120 -20.52 -7.25 -12.65
C ASP A 120 -19.21 -6.46 -12.73
N ALA A 121 -18.24 -6.79 -11.88
CA ALA A 121 -16.91 -6.20 -11.93
C ALA A 121 -15.80 -7.16 -11.44
N VAL A 122 -14.57 -6.86 -11.85
CA VAL A 122 -13.32 -7.48 -11.35
C VAL A 122 -12.42 -6.41 -10.76
N ILE A 123 -11.78 -6.73 -9.62
CA ILE A 123 -10.61 -6.00 -9.09
C ILE A 123 -9.39 -6.92 -9.19
N ASP A 124 -8.43 -6.56 -10.01
CA ASP A 124 -7.17 -7.30 -10.19
C ASP A 124 -6.02 -6.66 -9.39
N ASN A 125 -5.71 -7.25 -8.22
CA ASN A 125 -4.70 -6.75 -7.30
C ASN A 125 -3.29 -7.25 -7.54
N SER A 126 -3.16 -8.45 -8.09
CA SER A 126 -1.95 -9.27 -7.84
C SER A 126 -1.01 -9.35 -9.02
N ALA A 127 -1.24 -8.58 -10.07
CA ALA A 127 -0.44 -8.71 -11.28
C ALA A 127 0.85 -7.87 -11.22
N ASN A 128 1.93 -8.56 -10.85
CA ASN A 128 3.30 -8.04 -11.02
C ASN A 128 3.94 -8.53 -12.33
N VAL A 129 3.20 -9.32 -13.10
CA VAL A 129 3.59 -9.88 -14.40
C VAL A 129 2.46 -9.59 -15.38
N ALA A 130 2.76 -8.91 -16.49
CA ALA A 130 1.74 -8.46 -17.43
C ALA A 130 0.95 -9.62 -18.05
N SER A 131 1.59 -10.78 -18.29
CA SER A 131 0.92 -11.95 -18.85
C SER A 131 -0.26 -12.44 -17.99
N TRP A 132 -0.23 -12.24 -16.67
CA TRP A 132 -1.35 -12.59 -15.80
C TRP A 132 -2.59 -11.75 -16.09
N VAL A 133 -2.39 -10.47 -16.47
CA VAL A 133 -3.50 -9.58 -16.87
C VAL A 133 -3.98 -9.96 -18.28
N MET A 134 -3.07 -10.26 -19.21
CA MET A 134 -3.43 -10.74 -20.54
C MET A 134 -4.35 -11.96 -20.45
N ASP A 135 -3.97 -12.96 -19.67
CA ASP A 135 -4.76 -14.19 -19.50
C ASP A 135 -6.13 -13.92 -18.88
N SER A 136 -6.17 -13.16 -17.76
CA SER A 136 -7.43 -12.89 -17.07
C SER A 136 -8.35 -11.97 -17.88
N THR A 137 -7.83 -10.97 -18.57
CA THR A 137 -8.65 -10.10 -19.43
C THR A 137 -9.19 -10.85 -20.65
N ALA A 138 -8.38 -11.70 -21.28
CA ALA A 138 -8.84 -12.55 -22.40
C ALA A 138 -9.97 -13.51 -21.97
N LEU A 139 -9.87 -14.09 -20.77
CA LEU A 139 -10.89 -14.98 -20.23
C LEU A 139 -12.19 -14.25 -19.85
N LEU A 140 -12.06 -13.07 -19.26
CA LEU A 140 -13.17 -12.42 -18.54
C LEU A 140 -13.89 -11.32 -19.35
N ARG A 141 -13.35 -10.89 -20.51
CA ARG A 141 -13.87 -9.76 -21.30
C ARG A 141 -15.35 -9.87 -21.69
N ASP A 142 -15.85 -11.08 -21.92
CA ASP A 142 -17.23 -11.35 -22.37
C ASP A 142 -18.16 -11.71 -21.20
N SER A 143 -17.61 -11.98 -20.00
CA SER A 143 -18.35 -12.42 -18.83
C SER A 143 -18.31 -11.45 -17.63
N VAL A 144 -17.61 -10.30 -17.82
CA VAL A 144 -17.46 -9.26 -16.77
C VAL A 144 -17.85 -7.90 -17.30
N GLY A 145 -18.62 -7.17 -16.50
CA GLY A 145 -19.05 -5.82 -16.84
C GLY A 145 -17.92 -4.82 -16.89
N ARG A 146 -17.10 -4.72 -15.82
CA ARG A 146 -15.96 -3.81 -15.71
C ARG A 146 -14.73 -4.51 -15.14
N TYR A 147 -13.55 -4.07 -15.58
CA TYR A 147 -12.27 -4.60 -15.12
C TYR A 147 -11.42 -3.47 -14.54
N LEU A 148 -11.19 -3.50 -13.23
CA LEU A 148 -10.31 -2.60 -12.52
C LEU A 148 -8.95 -3.28 -12.28
N PHE A 149 -7.91 -2.71 -12.87
CA PHE A 149 -6.53 -3.16 -12.66
C PHE A 149 -5.82 -2.25 -11.66
N VAL A 150 -5.22 -2.84 -10.62
CA VAL A 150 -4.37 -2.13 -9.67
C VAL A 150 -2.95 -2.05 -10.22
N SER A 151 -2.64 -0.93 -10.84
CA SER A 151 -1.33 -0.60 -11.39
C SER A 151 -0.39 -0.02 -10.33
N SER A 152 0.40 0.98 -10.67
CA SER A 152 1.30 1.73 -9.80
C SER A 152 1.72 3.04 -10.48
N ILE A 153 2.04 4.08 -9.70
CA ILE A 153 2.76 5.26 -10.22
C ILE A 153 4.10 4.87 -10.85
N SER A 154 4.65 3.69 -10.53
CA SER A 154 5.87 3.17 -11.16
C SER A 154 5.69 2.82 -12.64
N ALA A 155 4.48 2.85 -13.18
CA ALA A 155 4.24 2.77 -14.63
C ALA A 155 4.79 3.99 -15.38
N HIS A 156 4.94 5.13 -14.70
CA HIS A 156 5.60 6.32 -15.24
C HIS A 156 7.12 6.11 -15.38
N THR A 157 7.71 6.68 -16.42
CA THR A 157 9.14 6.53 -16.73
C THR A 157 10.01 7.60 -16.08
N ASP A 158 9.45 8.78 -15.78
CA ASP A 158 10.20 9.96 -15.34
C ASP A 158 9.72 10.44 -13.97
N ASN A 159 10.59 10.37 -12.97
CA ASN A 159 10.33 10.85 -11.62
C ASN A 159 10.85 12.28 -11.40
N SER A 160 11.36 12.96 -12.42
CA SER A 160 11.78 14.36 -12.32
C SER A 160 10.62 15.34 -12.49
N ILE A 161 9.49 14.89 -13.00
CA ILE A 161 8.33 15.73 -13.32
C ILE A 161 7.48 15.95 -12.07
N ILE A 162 7.51 17.17 -11.55
CA ILE A 162 6.66 17.60 -10.42
C ILE A 162 5.24 17.83 -10.94
N GLY A 163 4.22 17.33 -10.23
CA GLY A 163 2.82 17.47 -10.62
C GLY A 163 2.44 16.60 -11.84
N GLN A 164 3.14 15.48 -12.04
CA GLN A 164 2.84 14.56 -13.14
C GLN A 164 1.46 13.92 -12.94
N ASP A 165 0.57 14.14 -13.90
CA ASP A 165 -0.77 13.55 -13.98
C ASP A 165 -0.78 12.20 -14.73
N GLU A 166 -1.97 11.66 -14.99
CA GLU A 166 -2.15 10.38 -15.69
C GLU A 166 -1.65 10.38 -17.14
N ASN A 167 -1.48 11.56 -17.75
CA ASN A 167 -0.98 11.72 -19.13
C ASN A 167 0.55 11.75 -19.20
N GLY A 168 1.23 11.77 -18.06
CA GLY A 168 2.69 11.72 -17.99
C GLY A 168 3.26 10.47 -18.69
N PRO A 169 4.54 10.48 -19.10
CA PRO A 169 5.15 9.40 -19.86
C PRO A 169 5.16 8.09 -19.07
N VAL A 170 4.73 7.02 -19.71
CA VAL A 170 4.73 5.65 -19.18
C VAL A 170 5.60 4.75 -20.05
N PHE A 171 6.06 3.63 -19.50
CA PHE A 171 6.84 2.66 -20.27
C PHE A 171 6.09 2.20 -21.52
N SER A 172 6.75 2.28 -22.68
CA SER A 172 6.27 1.77 -23.96
C SER A 172 6.30 0.24 -24.01
N GLU A 173 5.69 -0.34 -25.04
CA GLU A 173 5.77 -1.78 -25.32
C GLU A 173 7.22 -2.21 -25.62
N GLU A 174 7.97 -1.41 -26.36
CA GLU A 174 9.38 -1.68 -26.65
C GLU A 174 10.23 -1.70 -25.38
N GLU A 175 10.03 -0.75 -24.45
CA GLU A 175 10.74 -0.73 -23.16
C GLU A 175 10.35 -1.92 -22.27
N TYR A 176 9.09 -2.36 -22.34
CA TYR A 176 8.65 -3.58 -21.67
C TYR A 176 9.38 -4.80 -22.24
N ASP A 177 9.40 -4.98 -23.56
CA ASP A 177 10.07 -6.09 -24.23
C ASP A 177 11.58 -6.13 -23.88
N GLN A 178 12.23 -4.96 -23.91
CA GLN A 178 13.65 -4.82 -23.53
C GLN A 178 13.87 -5.19 -22.06
N ALA A 179 12.99 -4.75 -21.16
CA ALA A 179 13.10 -5.04 -19.74
C ALA A 179 12.95 -6.55 -19.46
N ILE A 180 12.00 -7.22 -20.13
CA ILE A 180 11.81 -8.68 -19.98
C ILE A 180 12.98 -9.45 -20.60
N ALA A 181 13.41 -9.07 -21.82
CA ALA A 181 14.51 -9.73 -22.50
C ALA A 181 15.86 -9.59 -21.76
N SER A 182 16.02 -8.54 -20.95
CA SER A 182 17.24 -8.33 -20.15
C SER A 182 17.44 -9.35 -19.04
N GLY A 183 16.41 -10.11 -18.66
CA GLY A 183 16.43 -11.02 -17.51
C GLY A 183 16.62 -10.32 -16.16
N ALA A 184 16.43 -9.00 -16.11
CA ALA A 184 16.58 -8.22 -14.89
C ALA A 184 15.52 -8.60 -13.84
N GLY A 185 15.88 -8.44 -12.57
CA GLY A 185 14.98 -8.75 -11.45
C GLY A 185 13.77 -7.82 -11.39
N MET A 186 12.82 -8.16 -10.51
CA MET A 186 11.52 -7.48 -10.36
C MET A 186 11.66 -5.95 -10.21
N GLY A 187 12.68 -5.44 -9.56
CA GLY A 187 12.89 -4.00 -9.41
C GLY A 187 13.00 -3.25 -10.74
N ALA A 188 13.62 -3.85 -11.76
CA ALA A 188 13.75 -3.24 -13.07
C ALA A 188 12.55 -3.51 -13.99
N THR A 189 11.81 -4.59 -13.76
CA THR A 189 10.70 -5.01 -14.61
C THR A 189 9.34 -4.58 -14.07
N PHE A 190 9.24 -4.10 -12.83
CA PHE A 190 7.96 -3.78 -12.18
C PHE A 190 7.16 -2.69 -12.93
N GLY A 191 7.77 -1.53 -13.18
CA GLY A 191 7.13 -0.44 -13.90
C GLY A 191 6.73 -0.83 -15.33
N PRO A 192 7.65 -1.41 -16.13
CA PRO A 192 7.31 -1.94 -17.45
C PRO A 192 6.16 -2.95 -17.45
N ASN A 193 6.13 -3.91 -16.51
CA ASN A 193 5.02 -4.86 -16.36
C ASN A 193 3.69 -4.14 -16.04
N LYS A 194 3.72 -3.13 -15.15
CA LYS A 194 2.50 -2.37 -14.83
C LYS A 194 1.98 -1.63 -16.04
N ALA A 195 2.83 -0.91 -16.77
CA ALA A 195 2.44 -0.19 -17.97
C ALA A 195 1.91 -1.14 -19.08
N GLN A 196 2.52 -2.32 -19.26
CA GLN A 196 2.00 -3.30 -20.22
C GLN A 196 0.63 -3.84 -19.78
N ALA A 197 0.46 -4.15 -18.50
CA ALA A 197 -0.82 -4.62 -17.98
C ALA A 197 -1.96 -3.59 -18.09
N GLU A 198 -1.65 -2.29 -18.00
CA GLU A 198 -2.60 -1.21 -18.30
C GLU A 198 -3.08 -1.25 -19.75
N ARG A 199 -2.14 -1.41 -20.71
CA ARG A 199 -2.48 -1.56 -22.14
C ARG A 199 -3.39 -2.75 -22.38
N GLU A 200 -3.06 -3.91 -21.80
CA GLU A 200 -3.89 -5.13 -21.90
C GLU A 200 -5.31 -4.91 -21.34
N THR A 201 -5.41 -4.20 -20.23
CA THR A 201 -6.71 -3.85 -19.62
C THR A 201 -7.56 -3.05 -20.59
N PHE A 202 -7.02 -1.97 -21.18
CA PHE A 202 -7.78 -1.14 -22.12
C PHE A 202 -8.01 -1.80 -23.48
N GLN A 203 -7.09 -2.64 -23.95
CA GLN A 203 -7.27 -3.40 -25.17
C GLN A 203 -8.46 -4.37 -25.06
N ALA A 204 -8.62 -5.02 -23.91
CA ALA A 204 -9.68 -6.02 -23.71
C ALA A 204 -11.02 -5.37 -23.32
N PHE A 205 -11.00 -4.36 -22.46
CA PHE A 205 -12.21 -3.78 -21.84
C PHE A 205 -12.58 -2.39 -22.36
N GLN A 206 -11.69 -1.70 -23.08
CA GLN A 206 -11.95 -0.37 -23.68
C GLN A 206 -12.47 0.62 -22.62
N ASP A 207 -13.67 1.17 -22.84
CA ASP A 207 -14.37 2.10 -21.93
C ASP A 207 -14.90 1.44 -20.65
N ARG A 208 -14.79 0.14 -20.53
CA ARG A 208 -15.12 -0.63 -19.30
C ARG A 208 -13.86 -0.92 -18.45
N GLY A 209 -12.69 -0.50 -18.92
CA GLY A 209 -11.42 -0.63 -18.22
C GLY A 209 -11.19 0.51 -17.23
N ILE A 210 -10.74 0.18 -16.02
CA ILE A 210 -10.32 1.12 -14.99
C ILE A 210 -8.90 0.77 -14.58
N VAL A 211 -8.02 1.75 -14.55
CA VAL A 211 -6.66 1.61 -14.06
C VAL A 211 -6.45 2.54 -12.88
N VAL A 212 -6.05 1.99 -11.75
CA VAL A 212 -5.67 2.77 -10.57
C VAL A 212 -4.16 2.65 -10.39
N ARG A 213 -3.45 3.78 -10.36
CA ARG A 213 -2.01 3.88 -10.11
C ARG A 213 -1.76 4.37 -8.69
N PRO A 214 -1.75 3.49 -7.67
CA PRO A 214 -1.40 3.92 -6.32
C PRO A 214 0.08 4.29 -6.21
N GLY A 215 0.36 5.23 -5.30
CA GLY A 215 1.69 5.50 -4.78
C GLY A 215 2.06 4.50 -3.68
N LEU A 216 2.68 4.99 -2.60
CA LEU A 216 2.98 4.16 -1.44
C LEU A 216 1.71 3.86 -0.66
N ILE A 217 1.22 2.63 -0.77
CA ILE A 217 0.09 2.15 0.01
C ILE A 217 0.57 1.86 1.43
N VAL A 218 -0.15 2.39 2.44
CA VAL A 218 0.20 2.31 3.86
C VAL A 218 -0.99 1.86 4.69
N GLY A 219 -0.74 1.44 5.93
CA GLY A 219 -1.81 1.08 6.85
C GLY A 219 -1.64 -0.30 7.48
N PRO A 220 -2.64 -0.78 8.23
CA PRO A 220 -2.62 -2.11 8.83
C PRO A 220 -2.39 -3.22 7.80
N ARG A 221 -1.62 -4.25 8.16
CA ARG A 221 -1.24 -5.39 7.32
C ARG A 221 -0.19 -5.07 6.23
N ASP A 222 0.42 -3.86 6.24
CA ASP A 222 1.56 -3.60 5.35
C ASP A 222 2.80 -4.38 5.80
N ASN A 223 3.05 -5.51 5.14
CA ASN A 223 4.20 -6.37 5.41
C ASN A 223 5.52 -5.85 4.79
N SER A 224 5.48 -4.75 4.03
CA SER A 224 6.69 -4.11 3.51
C SER A 224 7.45 -3.36 4.60
N GLY A 225 6.73 -2.87 5.61
CA GLY A 225 7.28 -2.11 6.72
C GLY A 225 7.65 -0.66 6.39
N ARG A 226 7.51 -0.23 5.13
CA ARG A 226 8.02 1.08 4.67
C ARG A 226 7.40 2.27 5.41
N PHE A 227 6.10 2.22 5.69
CA PHE A 227 5.46 3.23 6.54
C PHE A 227 5.47 2.79 8.00
N THR A 228 5.22 1.51 8.28
CA THR A 228 5.13 0.93 9.63
C THR A 228 6.37 1.22 10.48
N TYR A 229 7.54 1.33 9.83
CA TYR A 229 8.78 1.73 10.50
C TYR A 229 8.61 3.01 11.32
N TRP A 230 8.00 4.05 10.76
CA TRP A 230 7.93 5.36 11.41
C TRP A 230 7.06 5.37 12.68
N PRO A 231 5.80 4.88 12.68
CA PRO A 231 5.03 4.74 13.92
C PRO A 231 5.74 3.90 14.98
N VAL A 232 6.35 2.78 14.58
CA VAL A 232 7.10 1.90 15.49
C VAL A 232 8.35 2.58 16.04
N ARG A 233 9.12 3.27 15.19
CA ARG A 233 10.33 3.98 15.62
C ARG A 233 10.01 5.15 16.56
N VAL A 234 8.98 5.91 16.24
CA VAL A 234 8.53 7.05 17.04
C VAL A 234 7.95 6.60 18.39
N ASP A 235 7.18 5.52 18.42
CA ASP A 235 6.62 4.95 19.66
C ASP A 235 7.71 4.42 20.62
N ARG A 236 8.86 4.00 20.07
CA ARG A 236 10.04 3.63 20.87
C ARG A 236 10.63 4.82 21.63
N GLY A 237 10.43 6.05 21.10
CA GLY A 237 10.89 7.29 21.73
C GLY A 237 12.38 7.59 21.56
N GLY A 238 12.84 8.56 22.35
CA GLY A 238 14.22 9.06 22.31
C GLY A 238 14.48 9.95 21.12
N GLU A 239 15.76 10.04 20.74
CA GLU A 239 16.20 10.80 19.57
C GLU A 239 16.04 9.97 18.30
N VAL A 240 15.40 10.51 17.28
CA VAL A 240 15.09 9.87 16.00
C VAL A 240 15.85 10.59 14.89
N LEU A 241 16.61 9.85 14.10
CA LEU A 241 17.22 10.34 12.87
C LEU A 241 16.11 10.61 11.85
N ALA A 242 15.95 11.87 11.47
CA ALA A 242 15.03 12.32 10.45
C ALA A 242 15.79 12.80 9.21
N PRO A 243 15.42 12.35 7.99
CA PRO A 243 16.17 12.66 6.78
C PRO A 243 15.84 14.07 6.25
N GLY A 244 16.83 14.71 5.63
CA GLY A 244 16.68 16.02 4.98
C GLY A 244 16.59 17.18 5.99
N ASP A 245 15.84 18.19 5.63
CA ASP A 245 15.50 19.33 6.48
C ASP A 245 14.01 19.34 6.91
N GLY A 246 13.28 18.29 6.51
CA GLY A 246 11.87 18.12 6.80
C GLY A 246 10.93 18.71 5.73
N THR A 247 11.43 19.41 4.73
CA THR A 247 10.61 20.02 3.67
C THR A 247 10.36 19.09 2.50
N ASP A 248 11.12 18.00 2.36
CA ASP A 248 10.94 16.99 1.33
C ASP A 248 9.51 16.42 1.38
N LEU A 249 8.89 16.23 0.21
CA LEU A 249 7.53 15.73 0.12
C LEU A 249 7.45 14.23 0.39
N ALA A 250 6.31 13.83 0.95
CA ALA A 250 5.90 12.44 1.15
C ALA A 250 4.50 12.24 0.56
N GLN A 251 4.33 11.24 -0.30
CA GLN A 251 3.01 10.83 -0.79
C GLN A 251 2.70 9.41 -0.36
N ILE A 252 1.56 9.26 0.33
CA ILE A 252 1.06 7.99 0.85
C ILE A 252 -0.44 7.90 0.64
N VAL A 253 -0.98 6.70 0.53
CA VAL A 253 -2.41 6.44 0.53
C VAL A 253 -2.73 5.30 1.49
N ASP A 254 -3.72 5.51 2.39
CA ASP A 254 -4.16 4.43 3.28
C ASP A 254 -4.85 3.34 2.48
N VAL A 255 -4.51 2.09 2.78
CA VAL A 255 -5.05 0.90 2.11
C VAL A 255 -6.58 0.87 2.10
N ARG A 256 -7.21 1.42 3.12
CA ARG A 256 -8.67 1.47 3.26
C ARG A 256 -9.29 2.56 2.38
N ASP A 257 -8.65 3.74 2.30
CA ASP A 257 -9.11 4.84 1.43
C ASP A 257 -8.98 4.44 -0.04
N LEU A 258 -7.87 3.82 -0.40
CA LEU A 258 -7.65 3.27 -1.73
C LEU A 258 -8.67 2.17 -2.08
N SER A 259 -8.99 1.29 -1.11
CA SER A 259 -9.98 0.23 -1.31
C SER A 259 -11.39 0.78 -1.49
N GLN A 260 -11.77 1.78 -0.69
CA GLN A 260 -13.04 2.48 -0.81
C GLN A 260 -13.15 3.16 -2.18
N PHE A 261 -12.11 3.84 -2.61
CA PHE A 261 -12.06 4.49 -3.91
C PHE A 261 -12.23 3.50 -5.07
N MET A 262 -11.55 2.35 -5.02
CA MET A 262 -11.69 1.33 -6.07
C MET A 262 -13.10 0.76 -6.17
N VAL A 263 -13.76 0.50 -5.03
CA VAL A 263 -15.15 0.04 -5.03
C VAL A 263 -16.07 1.14 -5.55
N HIS A 264 -15.87 2.40 -5.13
CA HIS A 264 -16.61 3.55 -5.63
C HIS A 264 -16.48 3.71 -7.15
N LEU A 265 -15.28 3.61 -7.72
CA LEU A 265 -15.08 3.67 -9.18
C LEU A 265 -15.90 2.59 -9.93
N ILE A 266 -16.05 1.42 -9.33
CA ILE A 266 -16.87 0.33 -9.89
C ILE A 266 -18.34 0.66 -9.79
N GLU A 267 -18.82 1.17 -8.64
CA GLU A 267 -20.21 1.57 -8.41
C GLU A 267 -20.65 2.68 -9.38
N GLU A 268 -19.79 3.69 -9.59
CA GLU A 268 -20.01 4.82 -10.50
C GLU A 268 -19.76 4.49 -11.97
N GLU A 269 -19.47 3.26 -12.29
CA GLU A 269 -19.16 2.81 -13.65
C GLU A 269 -18.06 3.66 -14.34
N ALA A 270 -17.09 4.11 -13.57
CA ALA A 270 -15.97 4.92 -14.05
C ALA A 270 -15.14 4.20 -15.12
N SER A 271 -14.34 4.96 -15.85
CA SER A 271 -13.39 4.44 -16.84
C SER A 271 -12.12 5.30 -16.90
N GLY A 272 -11.04 4.71 -17.41
CA GLY A 272 -9.77 5.42 -17.58
C GLY A 272 -8.79 5.20 -16.45
N THR A 273 -7.72 6.01 -16.41
CA THR A 273 -6.60 5.89 -15.46
C THR A 273 -6.72 6.96 -14.38
N PHE A 274 -6.33 6.60 -13.15
CA PHE A 274 -6.35 7.47 -11.96
C PHE A 274 -5.06 7.31 -11.17
N ASN A 275 -4.30 8.40 -10.97
CA ASN A 275 -3.21 8.43 -10.00
C ASN A 275 -3.81 8.52 -8.59
N ALA A 276 -3.63 7.50 -7.78
CA ALA A 276 -4.27 7.38 -6.47
C ALA A 276 -3.22 7.34 -5.35
N THR A 277 -2.69 8.51 -5.03
CA THR A 277 -1.80 8.73 -3.88
C THR A 277 -2.18 10.04 -3.22
N GLY A 278 -1.52 10.45 -2.13
CA GLY A 278 -1.96 11.64 -1.43
C GLY A 278 -1.05 12.06 -0.28
N PRO A 279 -1.57 12.85 0.63
CA PRO A 279 -2.95 13.36 0.74
C PRO A 279 -3.26 14.51 -0.26
N GLU A 280 -4.50 15.03 -0.20
CA GLU A 280 -4.96 16.14 -1.06
C GLU A 280 -4.06 17.39 -0.95
N SER A 281 -3.65 17.72 0.28
CA SER A 281 -2.70 18.81 0.52
C SER A 281 -1.27 18.25 0.62
N PRO A 282 -0.26 18.98 0.10
CA PRO A 282 1.12 18.52 0.17
C PRO A 282 1.54 18.17 1.60
N LEU A 283 2.05 16.95 1.78
CA LEU A 283 2.58 16.45 3.04
C LEU A 283 4.10 16.47 2.98
N THR A 284 4.74 17.13 3.94
CA THR A 284 6.19 17.08 4.08
C THR A 284 6.63 15.97 5.03
N MET A 285 7.90 15.57 4.97
CA MET A 285 8.48 14.63 5.94
C MET A 285 8.31 15.14 7.38
N ALA A 286 8.46 16.44 7.62
CA ALA A 286 8.19 17.03 8.94
C ALA A 286 6.72 16.90 9.32
N GLY A 287 5.81 17.20 8.40
CA GLY A 287 4.36 17.04 8.60
C GLY A 287 4.00 15.60 8.94
N MET A 288 4.58 14.64 8.21
CA MET A 288 4.36 13.22 8.45
C MET A 288 4.89 12.77 9.83
N LEU A 289 6.15 13.08 10.15
CA LEU A 289 6.76 12.64 11.41
C LEU A 289 6.11 13.29 12.64
N HIS A 290 5.74 14.58 12.56
CA HIS A 290 5.01 15.24 13.64
C HIS A 290 3.57 14.74 13.77
N GLY A 291 2.91 14.40 12.67
CA GLY A 291 1.59 13.73 12.68
C GLY A 291 1.66 12.36 13.35
N ILE A 292 2.70 11.59 13.05
CA ILE A 292 2.95 10.30 13.72
C ILE A 292 3.28 10.50 15.20
N ARG A 293 4.09 11.50 15.55
CA ARG A 293 4.37 11.82 16.95
C ARG A 293 3.10 12.07 17.78
N ALA A 294 2.07 12.63 17.19
CA ALA A 294 0.82 12.95 17.88
C ALA A 294 0.05 11.70 18.38
N ILE A 295 0.38 10.50 17.93
CA ILE A 295 -0.29 9.27 18.35
C ILE A 295 0.36 8.58 19.55
N THR A 296 1.54 9.01 20.01
CA THR A 296 2.25 8.42 21.15
C THR A 296 2.45 9.44 22.27
N SER A 297 2.48 8.94 23.50
CA SER A 297 2.87 9.73 24.68
C SER A 297 4.35 9.62 25.03
N THR A 298 5.10 8.77 24.33
CA THR A 298 6.54 8.57 24.56
C THR A 298 7.30 9.84 24.17
N PRO A 299 8.20 10.35 25.01
CA PRO A 299 9.04 11.48 24.65
C PRO A 299 9.93 11.18 23.47
N VAL A 300 9.84 12.00 22.42
CA VAL A 300 10.58 11.85 21.16
C VAL A 300 11.05 13.22 20.65
N SER A 301 12.27 13.26 20.12
CA SER A 301 12.82 14.40 19.38
C SER A 301 13.31 13.95 18.01
N PHE A 302 13.18 14.80 17.00
CA PHE A 302 13.68 14.57 15.66
C PHE A 302 14.96 15.37 15.45
N THR A 303 16.04 14.69 15.03
CA THR A 303 17.26 15.33 14.58
C THR A 303 17.32 15.21 13.06
N TRP A 304 17.12 16.35 12.41
CA TRP A 304 17.15 16.46 10.94
C TRP A 304 18.59 16.46 10.46
N VAL A 305 18.89 15.50 9.60
CA VAL A 305 20.23 15.31 9.04
C VAL A 305 20.17 15.48 7.53
N ASN A 306 20.94 16.44 7.00
CA ASN A 306 20.87 16.79 5.59
C ASN A 306 21.28 15.60 4.67
N ALA A 307 20.79 15.67 3.43
CA ALA A 307 20.97 14.62 2.44
C ALA A 307 22.47 14.33 2.12
N GLU A 308 23.32 15.36 2.14
CA GLU A 308 24.75 15.23 1.87
C GLU A 308 25.42 14.36 2.95
N PHE A 309 25.18 14.68 4.22
CA PHE A 309 25.74 13.92 5.35
C PHE A 309 25.23 12.48 5.38
N LEU A 310 23.94 12.27 5.12
CA LEU A 310 23.38 10.91 5.00
C LEU A 310 24.03 10.11 3.91
N ARG A 311 24.36 10.75 2.78
CA ARG A 311 25.04 10.12 1.63
C ARG A 311 26.49 9.77 1.96
N GLU A 312 27.20 10.67 2.66
CA GLU A 312 28.56 10.41 3.14
C GLU A 312 28.65 9.21 4.10
N HIS A 313 27.57 8.97 4.86
CA HIS A 313 27.46 7.85 5.80
C HIS A 313 26.72 6.65 5.21
N GLU A 314 26.59 6.59 3.88
CA GLU A 314 25.99 5.47 3.14
C GLU A 314 24.59 5.07 3.65
N VAL A 315 23.76 6.06 4.00
CA VAL A 315 22.37 5.81 4.39
C VAL A 315 21.51 5.58 3.17
N GLY A 316 20.88 4.43 3.09
CA GLY A 316 20.00 4.05 1.99
C GLY A 316 18.65 4.79 2.06
N ALA A 317 18.35 5.62 1.04
CA ALA A 317 17.01 6.14 0.87
C ALA A 317 16.01 4.99 0.63
N TRP A 318 14.73 5.21 0.92
CA TRP A 318 13.63 4.27 0.74
C TRP A 318 13.68 2.99 1.59
N MET A 319 14.85 2.40 1.78
CA MET A 319 15.00 1.17 2.58
C MET A 319 15.41 1.44 4.03
N GLU A 320 16.41 2.28 4.26
CA GLU A 320 16.82 2.67 5.62
C GLU A 320 16.10 3.93 6.11
N MET A 321 15.76 4.86 5.20
CA MET A 321 14.89 6.01 5.44
C MET A 321 13.60 5.84 4.63
N PRO A 322 12.64 5.04 5.13
CA PRO A 322 11.44 4.73 4.37
C PRO A 322 10.59 5.98 4.09
N VAL A 323 9.83 5.94 2.98
CA VAL A 323 9.03 7.05 2.44
C VAL A 323 9.86 8.17 1.83
N TRP A 324 11.10 8.37 2.28
CA TRP A 324 11.99 9.41 1.81
C TRP A 324 12.92 8.93 0.68
N VAL A 325 13.15 9.79 -0.29
CA VAL A 325 14.16 9.62 -1.35
C VAL A 325 15.09 10.82 -1.34
N TYR A 326 16.32 10.65 -1.82
CA TYR A 326 17.24 11.76 -1.98
C TYR A 326 16.65 12.81 -2.93
N PRO A 327 16.70 14.13 -2.56
CA PRO A 327 16.14 15.21 -3.37
C PRO A 327 17.05 15.56 -4.56
N ASP A 328 17.30 14.57 -5.42
CA ASP A 328 18.05 14.74 -6.65
C ASP A 328 17.13 15.26 -7.77
N PRO A 329 17.66 15.93 -8.82
CA PRO A 329 16.84 16.41 -9.94
C PRO A 329 16.00 15.30 -10.59
N GLU A 330 16.50 14.07 -10.60
CA GLU A 330 15.82 12.92 -11.21
C GLU A 330 14.70 12.32 -10.34
N THR A 331 14.59 12.74 -9.08
CA THR A 331 13.60 12.21 -8.11
C THR A 331 12.67 13.26 -7.52
N GLN A 332 12.81 14.53 -7.92
CA GLN A 332 12.05 15.64 -7.33
C GLN A 332 10.53 15.51 -7.48
N GLY A 333 10.06 14.80 -8.52
CA GLY A 333 8.65 14.50 -8.76
C GLY A 333 8.15 13.19 -8.10
N PHE A 334 9.04 12.39 -7.48
CA PHE A 334 8.72 11.06 -6.98
C PHE A 334 7.58 11.04 -5.94
N SER A 335 7.49 12.07 -5.11
CA SER A 335 6.43 12.26 -4.11
C SER A 335 5.58 13.49 -4.40
N ALA A 336 5.40 13.84 -5.68
CA ALA A 336 4.69 15.03 -6.12
C ALA A 336 3.79 14.77 -7.35
N PHE A 337 3.17 13.60 -7.42
CA PHE A 337 2.18 13.27 -8.47
C PHE A 337 0.91 14.09 -8.27
N ASP A 338 0.31 14.52 -9.37
CA ASP A 338 -1.03 15.09 -9.39
C ASP A 338 -2.09 13.97 -9.27
N CYS A 339 -2.98 14.10 -8.30
CA CYS A 339 -4.07 13.17 -8.01
C CYS A 339 -5.44 13.85 -8.12
N THR A 340 -5.51 15.04 -8.69
CA THR A 340 -6.73 15.85 -8.80
C THR A 340 -7.86 15.04 -9.42
N LYS A 341 -7.59 14.30 -10.50
CA LYS A 341 -8.59 13.45 -11.15
C LYS A 341 -9.17 12.38 -10.25
N ALA A 342 -8.34 11.73 -9.43
CA ALA A 342 -8.82 10.73 -8.47
C ALA A 342 -9.64 11.36 -7.35
N ILE A 343 -9.23 12.55 -6.87
CA ILE A 343 -9.97 13.31 -5.85
C ILE A 343 -11.33 13.75 -6.37
N GLU A 344 -11.39 14.31 -7.58
CA GLU A 344 -12.64 14.68 -8.24
C GLU A 344 -13.54 13.47 -8.50
N ALA A 345 -12.96 12.29 -8.70
CA ALA A 345 -13.67 11.02 -8.84
C ALA A 345 -14.01 10.34 -7.50
N GLY A 346 -13.81 11.01 -6.35
CA GLY A 346 -14.24 10.53 -5.05
C GLY A 346 -13.16 9.90 -4.17
N LEU A 347 -11.87 10.00 -4.51
CA LEU A 347 -10.81 9.60 -3.57
C LEU A 347 -10.80 10.56 -2.38
N THR A 348 -10.92 10.00 -1.19
CA THR A 348 -10.85 10.73 0.08
C THR A 348 -9.72 10.21 0.94
N PHE A 349 -9.28 11.00 1.91
CA PHE A 349 -8.14 10.67 2.76
C PHE A 349 -8.53 10.77 4.22
N ARG A 350 -8.29 9.71 4.97
CA ARG A 350 -8.40 9.75 6.43
C ARG A 350 -7.27 10.55 7.06
N PRO A 351 -7.45 11.08 8.26
CA PRO A 351 -6.38 11.79 8.96
C PRO A 351 -5.14 10.88 9.12
N LEU A 352 -3.94 11.42 8.84
CA LEU A 352 -2.66 10.73 9.01
C LEU A 352 -2.51 10.08 10.38
N ALA A 353 -2.94 10.78 11.44
CA ALA A 353 -2.89 10.27 12.80
C ALA A 353 -3.71 8.98 13.00
N GLN A 354 -4.83 8.83 12.27
CA GLN A 354 -5.61 7.60 12.29
C GLN A 354 -4.87 6.47 11.58
N THR A 355 -4.35 6.71 10.37
CA THR A 355 -3.52 5.72 9.65
C THR A 355 -2.34 5.25 10.50
N ALA A 356 -1.62 6.20 11.10
CA ALA A 356 -0.45 5.89 11.92
C ALA A 356 -0.81 5.08 13.18
N ARG A 357 -1.90 5.46 13.88
CA ARG A 357 -2.37 4.73 15.07
C ARG A 357 -2.80 3.32 14.72
N ASP A 358 -3.68 3.17 13.73
CA ASP A 358 -4.20 1.86 13.34
C ASP A 358 -3.08 0.93 12.85
N THR A 359 -2.06 1.49 12.16
CA THR A 359 -0.88 0.75 11.74
C THR A 359 -0.05 0.29 12.94
N LEU A 360 0.17 1.17 13.93
CA LEU A 360 0.90 0.83 15.14
C LEU A 360 0.16 -0.19 15.99
N ASP A 361 -1.16 -0.04 16.14
CA ASP A 361 -2.00 -0.96 16.91
C ASP A 361 -2.04 -2.34 16.26
N TRP A 362 -2.17 -2.40 14.92
CA TRP A 362 -2.02 -3.65 14.19
C TRP A 362 -0.63 -4.28 14.42
N TRP A 363 0.44 -3.51 14.29
CA TRP A 363 1.80 -4.02 14.53
C TRP A 363 1.95 -4.59 15.95
N LYS A 364 1.43 -3.89 16.95
CA LYS A 364 1.47 -4.34 18.34
C LYS A 364 0.59 -5.57 18.62
N SER A 365 -0.43 -5.80 17.79
CA SER A 365 -1.29 -6.99 17.91
C SER A 365 -0.66 -8.27 17.35
N LEU A 366 0.40 -8.14 16.54
CA LEU A 366 1.12 -9.31 16.04
C LEU A 366 1.86 -10.04 17.19
N PRO A 367 2.03 -11.37 17.12
CA PRO A 367 2.97 -12.09 17.95
C PRO A 367 4.37 -11.47 17.87
N GLU A 368 5.15 -11.52 18.95
CA GLU A 368 6.47 -10.88 19.01
C GLU A 368 7.42 -11.43 17.92
N GLU A 369 7.35 -12.73 17.67
CA GLU A 369 8.12 -13.42 16.63
C GLU A 369 7.81 -12.96 15.20
N ASP A 370 6.60 -12.40 14.97
CA ASP A 370 6.16 -11.89 13.67
C ASP A 370 6.43 -10.39 13.49
N ARG A 371 6.87 -9.70 14.54
CA ARG A 371 7.20 -8.27 14.52
C ARG A 371 8.57 -8.02 13.92
N SER A 372 8.69 -8.21 12.60
CA SER A 372 9.93 -7.95 11.87
C SER A 372 9.73 -6.87 10.82
N LEU A 373 10.46 -5.76 10.96
CA LEU A 373 10.50 -4.70 9.95
C LEU A 373 11.54 -5.06 8.88
N ARG A 374 11.14 -5.00 7.61
CA ARG A 374 12.01 -5.24 6.46
C ARG A 374 12.72 -3.98 5.97
N THR A 375 12.34 -2.84 6.53
CA THR A 375 12.84 -1.51 6.19
C THR A 375 13.08 -0.73 7.48
N GLY A 376 13.81 0.36 7.35
CA GLY A 376 14.25 1.20 8.44
C GLY A 376 15.74 1.03 8.73
N ILE A 377 16.34 2.06 9.32
CA ILE A 377 17.76 2.04 9.65
C ILE A 377 18.02 1.14 10.85
N ASP A 378 19.12 0.43 10.82
CA ASP A 378 19.61 -0.33 11.97
C ASP A 378 19.82 0.59 13.18
N PRO A 379 19.36 0.21 14.40
CA PRO A 379 19.46 1.07 15.58
C PRO A 379 20.91 1.48 15.96
N GLU A 380 21.90 0.62 15.72
CA GLU A 380 23.29 0.94 16.00
C GLU A 380 23.83 1.93 14.97
N LYS A 381 23.51 1.72 13.68
CA LYS A 381 23.81 2.66 12.60
C LYS A 381 23.17 4.03 12.84
N GLU A 382 21.89 4.06 13.23
CA GLU A 382 21.19 5.31 13.59
C GLU A 382 21.92 6.06 14.69
N ALA A 383 22.26 5.38 15.80
CA ALA A 383 22.98 5.99 16.92
C ALA A 383 24.38 6.49 16.55
N ASN A 384 25.08 5.79 15.66
CA ASN A 384 26.39 6.19 15.16
C ASN A 384 26.32 7.48 14.33
N ILE A 385 25.32 7.57 13.44
CA ILE A 385 25.10 8.75 12.59
C ILE A 385 24.72 9.97 13.43
N LEU A 386 23.80 9.81 14.40
CA LEU A 386 23.42 10.89 15.30
C LEU A 386 24.62 11.42 16.10
N ARG A 387 25.48 10.54 16.62
CA ARG A 387 26.71 10.96 17.32
C ARG A 387 27.67 11.73 16.40
N ALA A 388 27.86 11.25 15.17
CA ALA A 388 28.71 11.91 14.20
C ALA A 388 28.16 13.29 13.79
N TRP A 389 26.83 13.39 13.63
CA TRP A 389 26.15 14.65 13.32
C TRP A 389 26.33 15.69 14.42
N HIS A 390 26.12 15.31 15.68
CA HIS A 390 26.33 16.23 16.82
C HIS A 390 27.79 16.63 17.01
N ALA A 391 28.75 15.74 16.74
CA ALA A 391 30.19 16.06 16.83
C ALA A 391 30.61 17.11 15.78
N ARG A 392 30.01 17.10 14.59
CA ARG A 392 30.23 18.12 13.55
C ARG A 392 29.82 19.53 14.03
N SER A 393 28.63 19.64 14.64
CA SER A 393 28.11 20.93 15.14
C SER A 393 28.92 21.55 16.27
N LEU A 394 29.82 20.80 16.90
CA LEU A 394 30.76 21.29 17.91
C LEU A 394 32.09 21.77 17.34
N SER A 395 32.34 21.51 16.05
CA SER A 395 33.58 21.83 15.35
C SER A 395 33.46 23.02 14.39
N GLU A 396 32.25 23.48 14.14
CA GLU A 396 31.90 24.74 13.42
C GLU A 396 31.63 25.86 14.44
#